data_f24243d390b5aca59cbb1bebc5ea85b7
#
_entry.id   f24243d390b5aca59cbb1bebc5ea85b7
#
_cell.length_a   1.000
_cell.length_b   1.000
_cell.length_c   1.000
_cell.angle_alpha   90.00
_cell.angle_beta   90.00
_cell.angle_gamma   90.00
#
_symmetry.space_group_name_H-M   'P 1'
#
loop_
_entity.id
_entity.type
_entity.pdbx_description
1 polymer ?
#
loop_
_entity_poly.entity_id
_entity_poly.type
_entity_poly.pdbx_seq_one_letter_code
_entity_poly.pdbx_strand_id
1 'polypeptide(L)'
;LANARSTLIAPVTGYVAKRTVQLGQRVQPGTALMAVIPLNQLWIDANFKETQLHKMRIGQPVDIESDIYGSNVKYSGTIDSIGAGTGSAFALLPAQNATGNWIKIVQRVPVRIHINADELAEHPLRVGLSTTVDVNLRDQTGPVLAQQPPQKASFSTNVYAQQLSDAEALITRLIDSNSAGAGDMAAQR
;
A
#
# COMPACT_ATOMS: atom_id res chain seq x y z
N LEU A 1 17.17 16.62 20.76
CA LEU A 1 16.33 16.63 19.54
C LEU A 1 17.09 16.14 18.31
N ALA A 2 18.29 16.64 17.99
CA ALA A 2 19.06 16.21 16.83
C ALA A 2 19.41 14.71 16.88
N ASN A 3 19.78 14.19 18.05
CA ASN A 3 20.18 12.78 18.22
C ASN A 3 18.96 11.82 18.10
N ALA A 4 17.80 12.22 18.60
CA ALA A 4 16.57 11.42 18.44
C ALA A 4 16.08 11.33 16.98
N ARG A 5 16.40 12.33 16.16
CA ARG A 5 16.07 12.36 14.72
C ARG A 5 17.09 11.68 13.82
N SER A 6 18.20 11.17 14.38
CA SER A 6 19.22 10.43 13.62
C SER A 6 18.81 8.98 13.31
N THR A 7 17.79 8.46 13.98
CA THR A 7 17.26 7.11 13.75
C THR A 7 15.95 7.19 13.00
N LEU A 8 15.90 6.55 11.82
CA LEU A 8 14.68 6.40 11.02
C LEU A 8 14.04 5.06 11.34
N ILE A 9 12.83 5.11 11.87
CA ILE A 9 12.04 3.92 12.23
C ILE A 9 11.19 3.52 11.03
N ALA A 10 11.12 2.19 10.74
CA ALA A 10 10.25 1.68 9.70
C ALA A 10 8.78 1.93 10.06
N PRO A 11 7.97 2.54 9.18
CA PRO A 11 6.57 2.85 9.46
C PRO A 11 5.66 1.62 9.53
N VAL A 12 6.12 0.49 8.97
CA VAL A 12 5.40 -0.79 8.91
C VAL A 12 6.35 -1.95 9.17
N THR A 13 5.80 -3.04 9.72
CA THR A 13 6.52 -4.32 9.80
C THR A 13 6.48 -4.99 8.43
N GLY A 14 7.64 -5.38 7.91
CA GLY A 14 7.73 -5.98 6.57
C GLY A 14 9.15 -6.33 6.16
N TYR A 15 9.32 -6.62 4.89
CA TYR A 15 10.60 -6.99 4.29
C TYR A 15 11.20 -5.83 3.51
N VAL A 16 12.51 -5.65 3.62
CA VAL A 16 13.23 -4.66 2.81
C VAL A 16 13.32 -5.16 1.37
N ALA A 17 12.58 -4.53 0.48
CA ALA A 17 12.51 -4.91 -0.93
C ALA A 17 13.57 -4.22 -1.79
N LYS A 18 13.85 -2.95 -1.49
CA LYS A 18 14.82 -2.15 -2.23
C LYS A 18 15.55 -1.22 -1.25
N ARG A 19 16.87 -1.30 -1.25
CA ARG A 19 17.73 -0.39 -0.51
C ARG A 19 18.59 0.39 -1.50
N THR A 20 18.46 1.71 -1.49
CA THR A 20 19.25 2.62 -2.34
C THR A 20 20.35 3.33 -1.59
N VAL A 21 20.23 3.43 -0.26
CA VAL A 21 21.19 4.09 0.60
C VAL A 21 22.40 3.20 0.90
N GLN A 22 23.59 3.81 0.94
CA GLN A 22 24.87 3.16 1.27
C GLN A 22 25.51 3.80 2.50
N LEU A 23 26.40 3.06 3.18
CA LEU A 23 27.17 3.58 4.28
C LEU A 23 28.06 4.75 3.82
N GLY A 24 28.09 5.82 4.62
CA GLY A 24 28.83 7.04 4.30
C GLY A 24 28.14 7.98 3.30
N GLN A 25 26.99 7.61 2.78
CA GLN A 25 26.22 8.45 1.86
C GLN A 25 25.58 9.61 2.62
N ARG A 26 25.71 10.81 2.09
CA ARG A 26 24.95 11.98 2.54
C ARG A 26 23.54 11.91 1.99
N VAL A 27 22.56 11.94 2.87
CA VAL A 27 21.12 11.93 2.51
C VAL A 27 20.51 13.31 2.74
N GLN A 28 19.54 13.67 1.89
CA GLN A 28 18.79 14.91 2.03
C GLN A 28 17.31 14.57 2.36
N PRO A 29 16.58 15.49 3.00
CA PRO A 29 15.15 15.34 3.20
C PRO A 29 14.42 15.04 1.88
N GLY A 30 13.52 14.05 1.87
CA GLY A 30 12.81 13.63 0.67
C GLY A 30 13.52 12.56 -0.17
N THR A 31 14.78 12.20 0.14
CA THR A 31 15.46 11.11 -0.58
C THR A 31 14.91 9.75 -0.17
N ALA A 32 14.48 8.94 -1.16
CA ALA A 32 14.02 7.57 -0.92
C ALA A 32 15.22 6.68 -0.55
N LEU A 33 15.23 6.11 0.65
CA LEU A 33 16.33 5.31 1.18
C LEU A 33 16.11 3.82 0.98
N MET A 34 14.91 3.34 1.25
CA MET A 34 14.52 1.94 1.09
C MET A 34 13.02 1.79 0.98
N ALA A 35 12.57 0.66 0.47
CA ALA A 35 11.17 0.25 0.47
C ALA A 35 10.97 -0.92 1.41
N VAL A 36 10.01 -0.81 2.32
CA VAL A 36 9.59 -1.89 3.22
C VAL A 36 8.19 -2.35 2.79
N ILE A 37 8.03 -3.64 2.51
CA ILE A 37 6.79 -4.21 2.00
C ILE A 37 6.21 -5.18 3.04
N PRO A 38 4.97 -4.97 3.51
CA PRO A 38 4.25 -5.91 4.35
C PRO A 38 3.66 -7.02 3.46
N LEU A 39 4.23 -8.22 3.51
CA LEU A 39 3.76 -9.35 2.68
C LEU A 39 2.42 -9.96 3.14
N ASN A 40 1.90 -9.56 4.28
CA ASN A 40 0.58 -9.97 4.80
C ASN A 40 -0.58 -9.11 4.27
N GLN A 41 -0.30 -8.08 3.48
CA GLN A 41 -1.29 -7.13 2.96
C GLN A 41 -1.11 -6.95 1.45
N LEU A 42 -0.97 -8.05 0.74
CA LEU A 42 -0.84 -8.03 -0.72
C LEU A 42 -2.21 -7.97 -1.39
N TRP A 43 -2.24 -7.37 -2.56
CA TRP A 43 -3.37 -7.40 -3.47
C TRP A 43 -2.91 -7.79 -4.87
N ILE A 44 -3.86 -8.19 -5.70
CA ILE A 44 -3.62 -8.48 -7.11
C ILE A 44 -4.36 -7.45 -7.95
N ASP A 45 -3.67 -6.85 -8.91
CA ASP A 45 -4.30 -6.05 -9.96
C ASP A 45 -4.44 -6.92 -11.21
N ALA A 46 -5.58 -7.59 -11.35
CA ALA A 46 -5.87 -8.50 -12.46
C ALA A 46 -6.43 -7.72 -13.67
N ASN A 47 -5.82 -7.89 -14.85
CA ASN A 47 -6.17 -7.15 -16.06
C ASN A 47 -7.19 -7.93 -16.90
N PHE A 48 -8.48 -7.70 -16.68
CA PHE A 48 -9.58 -8.33 -17.44
C PHE A 48 -9.88 -7.59 -18.73
N LYS A 49 -10.28 -8.34 -19.77
CA LYS A 49 -10.79 -7.76 -21.02
C LYS A 49 -12.14 -7.07 -20.76
N GLU A 50 -12.43 -5.98 -21.45
CA GLU A 50 -13.69 -5.25 -21.34
C GLU A 50 -14.93 -6.16 -21.52
N THR A 51 -14.80 -7.18 -22.38
CA THR A 51 -15.88 -8.16 -22.64
C THR A 51 -16.17 -9.09 -21.45
N GLN A 52 -15.25 -9.22 -20.49
CA GLN A 52 -15.40 -10.07 -19.32
C GLN A 52 -16.06 -9.34 -18.14
N LEU A 53 -16.05 -7.99 -18.15
CA LEU A 53 -16.47 -7.17 -17.02
C LEU A 53 -17.99 -7.10 -16.82
N HIS A 54 -18.81 -7.40 -17.82
CA HIS A 54 -20.25 -7.13 -17.79
C HIS A 54 -21.00 -7.82 -16.63
N LYS A 55 -20.49 -8.97 -16.15
CA LYS A 55 -21.05 -9.72 -15.01
C LYS A 55 -20.23 -9.58 -13.72
N MET A 56 -19.12 -8.85 -13.75
CA MET A 56 -18.27 -8.66 -12.57
C MET A 56 -18.88 -7.62 -11.64
N ARG A 57 -18.78 -7.88 -10.33
CA ARG A 57 -19.27 -7.02 -9.26
C ARG A 57 -18.26 -6.99 -8.13
N ILE A 58 -18.17 -5.86 -7.43
CA ILE A 58 -17.38 -5.73 -6.20
C ILE A 58 -17.96 -6.70 -5.16
N GLY A 59 -17.06 -7.38 -4.43
CA GLY A 59 -17.40 -8.38 -3.42
C GLY A 59 -17.50 -9.82 -3.93
N GLN A 60 -17.43 -10.06 -5.25
CA GLN A 60 -17.45 -11.42 -5.77
C GLN A 60 -16.22 -12.22 -5.31
N PRO A 61 -16.41 -13.50 -4.95
CA PRO A 61 -15.30 -14.39 -4.59
C PRO A 61 -14.46 -14.75 -5.81
N VAL A 62 -13.17 -14.91 -5.56
CA VAL A 62 -12.16 -15.14 -6.58
C VAL A 62 -11.22 -16.25 -6.14
N ASP A 63 -10.96 -17.21 -7.02
CA ASP A 63 -9.93 -18.22 -6.88
C ASP A 63 -8.67 -17.75 -7.60
N ILE A 64 -7.52 -17.88 -6.92
CA ILE A 64 -6.24 -17.36 -7.38
C ILE A 64 -5.22 -18.49 -7.35
N GLU A 65 -4.49 -18.65 -8.44
CA GLU A 65 -3.36 -19.57 -8.55
C GLU A 65 -2.10 -18.76 -8.90
N SER A 66 -0.99 -19.04 -8.23
CA SER A 66 0.29 -18.39 -8.50
C SER A 66 1.26 -19.36 -9.16
N ASP A 67 1.96 -18.90 -10.20
CA ASP A 67 2.91 -19.70 -10.94
C ASP A 67 4.05 -20.27 -10.07
N ILE A 68 4.38 -19.60 -8.96
CA ILE A 68 5.44 -20.08 -8.04
C ILE A 68 5.06 -21.37 -7.31
N TYR A 69 3.78 -21.61 -7.05
CA TYR A 69 3.29 -22.79 -6.34
C TYR A 69 2.50 -23.74 -7.25
N GLY A 70 2.21 -23.32 -8.49
CA GLY A 70 1.39 -24.07 -9.44
C GLY A 70 -0.04 -24.27 -8.92
N SER A 71 -0.74 -25.27 -9.48
CA SER A 71 -2.15 -25.58 -9.13
C SER A 71 -2.33 -26.25 -7.76
N ASN A 72 -1.24 -26.56 -7.05
CA ASN A 72 -1.30 -27.22 -5.74
C ASN A 72 -1.70 -26.27 -4.62
N VAL A 73 -1.48 -24.98 -4.77
CA VAL A 73 -1.84 -23.94 -3.81
C VAL A 73 -2.81 -22.97 -4.47
N LYS A 74 -4.00 -22.90 -3.89
CA LYS A 74 -5.04 -21.95 -4.29
C LYS A 74 -5.23 -20.94 -3.17
N TYR A 75 -5.36 -19.68 -3.57
CA TYR A 75 -5.70 -18.61 -2.65
C TYR A 75 -7.13 -18.18 -2.92
N SER A 76 -7.83 -17.83 -1.87
CA SER A 76 -9.14 -17.21 -1.95
C SER A 76 -9.01 -15.68 -1.84
N GLY A 77 -9.85 -14.99 -2.59
CA GLY A 77 -9.89 -13.55 -2.56
C GLY A 77 -11.28 -12.99 -2.85
N THR A 78 -11.38 -11.69 -2.81
CA THR A 78 -12.61 -10.96 -3.18
C THR A 78 -12.27 -9.76 -4.05
N ILE A 79 -13.16 -9.43 -4.98
CA ILE A 79 -13.04 -8.20 -5.76
C ILE A 79 -13.23 -7.00 -4.82
N ASP A 80 -12.19 -6.20 -4.65
CA ASP A 80 -12.20 -4.97 -3.85
C ASP A 80 -12.68 -3.78 -4.69
N SER A 81 -12.13 -3.63 -5.89
CA SER A 81 -12.53 -2.54 -6.77
C SER A 81 -12.32 -2.90 -8.24
N ILE A 82 -13.13 -2.28 -9.10
CA ILE A 82 -13.01 -2.36 -10.56
C ILE A 82 -12.55 -0.99 -11.04
N GLY A 83 -11.46 -0.95 -11.81
CA GLY A 83 -10.89 0.31 -12.30
C GLY A 83 -11.88 1.14 -13.10
N ALA A 84 -11.88 2.45 -12.88
CA ALA A 84 -12.75 3.40 -13.60
C ALA A 84 -12.32 3.61 -15.06
N GLY A 85 -11.19 3.06 -15.49
CA GLY A 85 -10.69 3.19 -16.85
C GLY A 85 -9.71 2.09 -17.22
N THR A 86 -9.36 2.05 -18.50
CA THR A 86 -8.42 1.07 -19.05
C THR A 86 -6.98 1.42 -18.69
N GLY A 87 -6.11 0.43 -18.60
CA GLY A 87 -4.70 0.66 -18.35
C GLY A 87 -4.02 1.54 -19.40
N SER A 88 -4.48 1.49 -20.65
CA SER A 88 -3.98 2.35 -21.73
C SER A 88 -4.40 3.81 -21.59
N ALA A 89 -5.58 4.09 -21.02
CA ALA A 89 -6.06 5.46 -20.81
C ALA A 89 -5.24 6.20 -19.74
N PHE A 90 -4.71 5.48 -18.77
CA PHE A 90 -3.89 6.03 -17.67
C PHE A 90 -2.40 5.80 -17.85
N ALA A 91 -1.98 5.29 -19.01
CA ALA A 91 -0.56 5.13 -19.30
C ALA A 91 0.14 6.50 -19.40
N LEU A 92 1.38 6.58 -18.95
CA LEU A 92 2.19 7.80 -19.02
C LEU A 92 2.35 8.33 -20.46
N LEU A 93 2.39 7.41 -21.42
CA LEU A 93 2.39 7.69 -22.87
C LEU A 93 1.27 6.88 -23.52
N PRO A 94 0.05 7.42 -23.58
CA PRO A 94 -1.06 6.77 -24.27
C PRO A 94 -0.72 6.60 -25.76
N ALA A 95 -0.97 5.39 -26.30
CA ALA A 95 -0.81 5.15 -27.73
C ALA A 95 -1.82 6.01 -28.52
N GLN A 96 -1.34 7.02 -29.20
CA GLN A 96 -2.15 7.85 -30.11
C GLN A 96 -1.98 7.37 -31.54
N ASN A 97 -3.07 6.97 -32.18
CA ASN A 97 -3.08 6.61 -33.59
C ASN A 97 -3.70 7.77 -34.41
N ALA A 98 -2.95 8.88 -34.54
CA ALA A 98 -3.44 10.11 -35.15
C ALA A 98 -3.51 10.07 -36.69
N THR A 99 -2.81 9.12 -37.34
CA THR A 99 -2.61 9.14 -38.81
C THR A 99 -2.87 7.81 -39.51
N GLY A 100 -3.39 6.79 -38.82
CA GLY A 100 -3.63 5.46 -39.37
C GLY A 100 -5.11 5.06 -39.42
N ASN A 101 -5.42 3.93 -40.10
CA ASN A 101 -6.73 3.33 -40.05
C ASN A 101 -7.08 2.97 -38.61
N TRP A 102 -8.27 3.37 -38.15
CA TRP A 102 -8.74 3.04 -36.83
C TRP A 102 -9.00 1.52 -36.72
N ILE A 103 -8.30 0.85 -35.78
CA ILE A 103 -8.50 -0.57 -35.48
C ILE A 103 -9.04 -0.67 -34.07
N LYS A 104 -10.18 -1.37 -33.91
CA LYS A 104 -10.74 -1.67 -32.58
C LYS A 104 -9.85 -2.69 -31.88
N ILE A 105 -9.18 -2.27 -30.80
CA ILE A 105 -8.39 -3.12 -29.93
C ILE A 105 -9.15 -3.34 -28.64
N VAL A 106 -9.33 -4.60 -28.21
CA VAL A 106 -9.96 -4.94 -26.93
C VAL A 106 -9.09 -4.40 -25.79
N GLN A 107 -9.67 -3.50 -25.01
CA GLN A 107 -8.98 -2.89 -23.88
C GLN A 107 -9.04 -3.78 -22.63
N ARG A 108 -8.10 -3.58 -21.70
CA ARG A 108 -8.06 -4.23 -20.41
C ARG A 108 -8.27 -3.23 -19.29
N VAL A 109 -9.09 -3.63 -18.31
CA VAL A 109 -9.38 -2.84 -17.12
C VAL A 109 -8.77 -3.56 -15.92
N PRO A 110 -8.00 -2.86 -15.07
CA PRO A 110 -7.46 -3.44 -13.84
C PRO A 110 -8.60 -3.65 -12.83
N VAL A 111 -8.65 -4.83 -12.26
CA VAL A 111 -9.55 -5.19 -11.17
C VAL A 111 -8.69 -5.53 -9.96
N ARG A 112 -8.90 -4.81 -8.85
CA ARG A 112 -8.18 -5.06 -7.61
C ARG A 112 -8.85 -6.16 -6.82
N ILE A 113 -8.05 -7.12 -6.40
CA ILE A 113 -8.48 -8.30 -5.65
C ILE A 113 -7.72 -8.32 -4.33
N HIS A 114 -8.47 -8.39 -3.25
CA HIS A 114 -7.93 -8.60 -1.91
C HIS A 114 -7.76 -10.10 -1.67
N ILE A 115 -6.58 -10.51 -1.20
CA ILE A 115 -6.25 -11.91 -0.90
C ILE A 115 -6.46 -12.15 0.59
N ASN A 116 -6.86 -13.36 0.97
CA ASN A 116 -6.98 -13.76 2.36
C ASN A 116 -5.59 -13.77 3.04
N ALA A 117 -5.47 -13.03 4.15
CA ALA A 117 -4.20 -12.86 4.86
C ALA A 117 -3.68 -14.16 5.48
N ASP A 118 -4.56 -15.06 5.89
CA ASP A 118 -4.19 -16.33 6.53
C ASP A 118 -3.48 -17.25 5.53
N GLU A 119 -3.95 -17.29 4.28
CA GLU A 119 -3.34 -18.07 3.20
C GLU A 119 -1.98 -17.51 2.78
N LEU A 120 -1.83 -16.16 2.84
CA LEU A 120 -0.53 -15.51 2.62
C LEU A 120 0.49 -15.81 3.72
N ALA A 121 0.04 -16.07 4.95
CA ALA A 121 0.93 -16.45 6.04
C ALA A 121 1.47 -17.87 5.88
N GLU A 122 0.65 -18.78 5.33
CA GLU A 122 1.04 -20.17 5.07
C GLU A 122 1.92 -20.29 3.81
N HIS A 123 1.53 -19.61 2.74
CA HIS A 123 2.23 -19.61 1.46
C HIS A 123 2.54 -18.16 1.00
N PRO A 124 3.67 -17.57 1.43
CA PRO A 124 3.97 -16.17 1.16
C PRO A 124 4.18 -15.88 -0.33
N LEU A 125 3.42 -14.94 -0.88
CA LEU A 125 3.63 -14.38 -2.21
C LEU A 125 4.64 -13.23 -2.17
N ARG A 126 5.17 -12.88 -3.33
CA ARG A 126 6.08 -11.75 -3.52
C ARG A 126 5.49 -10.78 -4.53
N VAL A 127 5.86 -9.51 -4.41
CA VAL A 127 5.44 -8.48 -5.37
C VAL A 127 6.04 -8.76 -6.74
N GLY A 128 5.23 -8.65 -7.78
CA GLY A 128 5.65 -8.83 -9.17
C GLY A 128 5.54 -10.26 -9.70
N LEU A 129 4.95 -11.19 -8.94
CA LEU A 129 4.67 -12.54 -9.42
C LEU A 129 3.47 -12.54 -10.35
N SER A 130 3.47 -13.49 -11.29
CA SER A 130 2.34 -13.79 -12.17
C SER A 130 1.33 -14.67 -11.45
N THR A 131 0.05 -14.38 -11.70
CA THR A 131 -1.09 -15.11 -11.13
C THR A 131 -2.17 -15.32 -12.17
N THR A 132 -2.86 -16.44 -12.07
CA THR A 132 -4.11 -16.70 -12.78
C THR A 132 -5.27 -16.49 -11.83
N VAL A 133 -6.33 -15.84 -12.31
CA VAL A 133 -7.46 -15.42 -11.48
C VAL A 133 -8.77 -15.87 -12.13
N ASP A 134 -9.57 -16.61 -11.38
CA ASP A 134 -10.88 -17.07 -11.76
C ASP A 134 -11.96 -16.45 -10.86
N VAL A 135 -12.87 -15.68 -11.46
CA VAL A 135 -13.93 -14.97 -10.74
C VAL A 135 -15.24 -15.76 -10.77
N ASN A 136 -15.84 -15.97 -9.61
CA ASN A 136 -17.15 -16.59 -9.51
C ASN A 136 -18.25 -15.55 -9.80
N LEU A 137 -18.87 -15.65 -10.96
CA LEU A 137 -19.88 -14.70 -11.46
C LEU A 137 -21.33 -15.04 -11.06
N ARG A 138 -21.55 -15.96 -10.10
CA ARG A 138 -22.91 -16.38 -9.69
C ARG A 138 -23.68 -15.26 -9.00
N ASP A 139 -23.03 -14.55 -8.09
CA ASP A 139 -23.61 -13.40 -7.39
C ASP A 139 -23.34 -12.12 -8.18
N GLN A 140 -24.39 -11.43 -8.57
CA GLN A 140 -24.33 -10.16 -9.32
C GLN A 140 -25.02 -9.01 -8.55
N THR A 141 -25.23 -9.15 -7.25
CA THR A 141 -25.90 -8.14 -6.41
C THR A 141 -25.02 -6.97 -6.03
N GLY A 142 -23.69 -7.15 -6.07
CA GLY A 142 -22.73 -6.11 -5.75
C GLY A 142 -22.71 -4.94 -6.75
N PRO A 143 -22.18 -3.79 -6.38
CA PRO A 143 -22.04 -2.63 -7.27
C PRO A 143 -20.97 -2.89 -8.35
N VAL A 144 -21.14 -2.26 -9.52
CA VAL A 144 -20.16 -2.28 -10.62
C VAL A 144 -18.99 -1.34 -10.34
N LEU A 145 -19.24 -0.18 -9.70
CA LEU A 145 -18.27 0.80 -9.32
C LEU A 145 -18.46 1.14 -7.84
N ALA A 146 -17.37 1.43 -7.15
CA ALA A 146 -17.44 1.90 -5.77
C ALA A 146 -18.19 3.24 -5.72
N GLN A 147 -19.31 3.26 -4.99
CA GLN A 147 -20.16 4.45 -4.85
C GLN A 147 -19.67 5.37 -3.73
N GLN A 148 -18.86 4.87 -2.83
CA GLN A 148 -18.32 5.60 -1.68
C GLN A 148 -16.82 5.34 -1.57
N PRO A 149 -16.04 6.33 -1.11
CA PRO A 149 -14.64 6.09 -0.79
C PRO A 149 -14.56 5.07 0.36
N PRO A 150 -13.45 4.30 0.46
CA PRO A 150 -13.26 3.36 1.55
C PRO A 150 -13.29 4.12 2.88
N GLN A 151 -14.18 3.69 3.79
CA GLN A 151 -14.35 4.34 5.11
C GLN A 151 -13.16 4.08 6.04
N LYS A 152 -12.38 3.06 5.78
CA LYS A 152 -11.21 2.68 6.57
C LYS A 152 -9.94 2.93 5.76
N ALA A 153 -8.96 3.58 6.38
CA ALA A 153 -7.64 3.74 5.77
C ALA A 153 -7.03 2.36 5.52
N SER A 154 -6.52 2.14 4.31
CA SER A 154 -5.85 0.89 3.93
C SER A 154 -4.60 0.65 4.77
N PHE A 155 -3.93 1.73 5.19
CA PHE A 155 -2.74 1.68 6.03
C PHE A 155 -2.82 2.77 7.10
N SER A 156 -2.46 2.41 8.33
CA SER A 156 -2.27 3.35 9.43
C SER A 156 -1.05 2.93 10.24
N THR A 157 -0.33 3.90 10.79
CA THR A 157 0.83 3.63 11.65
C THR A 157 0.81 4.58 12.83
N ASN A 158 1.09 4.05 14.03
CA ASN A 158 1.25 4.82 15.27
C ASN A 158 2.73 4.98 15.65
N VAL A 159 3.64 4.54 14.80
CA VAL A 159 5.09 4.53 15.09
C VAL A 159 5.64 5.92 15.43
N TYR A 160 5.06 6.96 14.82
CA TYR A 160 5.47 8.35 15.06
C TYR A 160 4.76 9.04 16.25
N ALA A 161 3.68 8.45 16.79
CA ALA A 161 2.96 9.02 17.93
C ALA A 161 3.86 9.11 19.17
N GLN A 162 4.71 8.12 19.39
CA GLN A 162 5.63 8.07 20.51
C GLN A 162 6.71 9.16 20.44
N GLN A 163 7.16 9.53 19.22
CA GLN A 163 8.15 10.60 19.04
C GLN A 163 7.61 11.98 19.45
N LEU A 164 6.31 12.23 19.26
CA LEU A 164 5.67 13.47 19.68
C LEU A 164 5.51 13.52 21.20
N SER A 165 5.07 12.44 21.82
CA SER A 165 4.92 12.35 23.29
C SER A 165 6.26 12.48 24.01
N ASP A 166 7.32 11.87 23.48
CA ASP A 166 8.68 11.98 24.03
C ASP A 166 9.23 13.42 23.93
N ALA A 167 8.90 14.12 22.84
CA ALA A 167 9.27 15.53 22.66
C ALA A 167 8.53 16.45 23.64
N GLU A 168 7.23 16.23 23.85
CA GLU A 168 6.43 16.97 24.82
C GLU A 168 6.91 16.73 26.25
N ALA A 169 7.20 15.47 26.62
CA ALA A 169 7.76 15.13 27.92
C ALA A 169 9.13 15.78 28.16
N LEU A 170 9.98 15.85 27.12
CA LEU A 170 11.27 16.53 27.21
C LEU A 170 11.10 18.04 27.39
N ILE A 171 10.19 18.67 26.64
CA ILE A 171 9.88 20.10 26.77
C ILE A 171 9.39 20.42 28.18
N THR A 172 8.44 19.66 28.70
CA THR A 172 7.92 19.84 30.06
C THR A 172 9.02 19.72 31.09
N ARG A 173 9.88 18.70 31.00
CA ARG A 173 11.02 18.51 31.91
C ARG A 173 12.01 19.68 31.87
N LEU A 174 12.31 20.22 30.68
CA LEU A 174 13.19 21.37 30.55
C LEU A 174 12.58 22.64 31.11
N ILE A 175 11.28 22.87 30.94
CA ILE A 175 10.56 24.00 31.51
C ILE A 175 10.60 23.91 33.06
N ASP A 176 10.23 22.73 33.59
CA ASP A 176 10.18 22.51 35.04
C ASP A 176 11.58 22.69 35.71
N SER A 177 12.63 22.15 35.05
CA SER A 177 14.01 22.31 35.56
C SER A 177 14.50 23.75 35.54
N ASN A 178 14.15 24.54 34.55
CA ASN A 178 14.52 25.93 34.43
C ASN A 178 13.68 26.86 35.30
N SER A 179 12.42 26.55 35.51
CA SER A 179 11.52 27.32 36.41
C SER A 179 11.84 27.09 37.89
N ALA A 180 12.23 25.87 38.28
CA ALA A 180 12.71 25.59 39.65
C ALA A 180 14.04 26.33 39.98
N GLY A 181 14.95 26.44 39.01
CA GLY A 181 16.21 27.19 39.20
C GLY A 181 16.04 28.72 39.31
N ALA A 182 14.95 29.28 38.74
CA ALA A 182 14.67 30.71 38.82
C ALA A 182 14.09 31.14 40.19
N GLY A 183 13.41 30.21 40.88
CA GLY A 183 12.85 30.45 42.20
C GLY A 183 13.90 30.58 43.32
N ASP A 184 14.99 29.84 43.24
CA ASP A 184 16.08 29.83 44.25
C ASP A 184 16.97 31.07 44.19
N MET A 185 17.13 31.68 43.01
CA MET A 185 17.89 32.92 42.85
C MET A 185 17.13 34.17 43.32
N ALA A 186 15.82 34.13 43.37
CA ALA A 186 14.99 35.25 43.86
C ALA A 186 14.89 35.28 45.40
N ALA A 187 15.17 34.16 46.09
CA ALA A 187 15.13 34.06 47.57
C ALA A 187 16.43 34.43 48.27
N GLN A 188 17.52 34.71 47.50
CA GLN A 188 18.85 35.09 48.04
C GLN A 188 19.22 36.59 47.82
N ARG A 189 18.22 37.45 47.58
CA ARG A 189 18.40 38.89 47.52
C ARG A 189 17.72 39.62 48.65
#